data_d2a3818a961755d893894874d19a50c9
#
_entry.id   d2a3818a961755d893894874d19a50c9
#
_cell.length_a   1.000
_cell.length_b   1.000
_cell.length_c   1.000
_cell.angle_alpha   90.00
_cell.angle_beta   90.00
_cell.angle_gamma   90.00
#
_symmetry.space_group_name_H-M   'P 1'
#
loop_
_entity.id
_entity.type
_entity.pdbx_description
1 polymer ?
#
loop_
_entity_poly.entity_id
_entity_poly.type
_entity_poly.pdbx_seq_one_letter_code
_entity_poly.pdbx_strand_id
1 'polypeptide(L)'
;MVTGGMGSALALGKFTGPLFMGNVFTFALASLIGYRVVWGVAPALHSPLMSVTNAISGMVGVGGLFILGGGYLPETIPQLFGAASVLLAFVNIGGGFVITKRMLDMFKRPTDPPEYPWLYAIPAVLFGGGYIAAASTGAAGLIQAGYMASSVLCICSLTGLASQATARMGNMLGMLGVGSGVLASLLAVGFSPEVLAQFGGLAAIGGILGMLIGKRITPTDLPQTVAALHSVVGLAAVLTSIGSVMADLGHVSTLHLVTAYLGVLIGGITFTGSIVAFLKLAGRMSSRPTILPGRHFINSGLLATNVATMGAFVTMAPGSPMIAAGALAANTVLSFIKGYTTTAAIGGADMPVVITVLNAYSGFALVAEGFMLDNPLLTTVGALIGVSGSILSYIMCVAMNRSLTNVLFGGIAAPTTSDYKIEGSVTQTTVEDTAEALTNAESVIIVVGYGMAVAKAQYAISDITNMLRSKGIKVRFAIHPVAGRMPGQCNVLLAEASVPYDIVLEMDEIQEDFDQTDVTLVIGANDTVNPIALEPGSPIAGMPVLHAWKSKQVIVMKRGMASGYGEFEITPLRSCCSGP
;
A
#
# COMPACT_ATOMS: atom_id res chain seq x y z
N MET A 1 -11.22 -8.15 28.10
CA MET A 1 -10.19 -8.18 27.04
C MET A 1 -8.81 -7.72 27.51
N VAL A 2 -8.67 -6.55 28.13
CA VAL A 2 -7.35 -6.02 28.60
C VAL A 2 -6.68 -6.95 29.61
N THR A 3 -7.39 -7.43 30.63
CA THR A 3 -6.87 -8.37 31.64
C THR A 3 -6.46 -9.72 31.06
N GLY A 4 -7.21 -10.23 30.06
CA GLY A 4 -6.85 -11.46 29.33
C GLY A 4 -5.59 -11.27 28.51
N GLY A 5 -5.44 -10.14 27.80
CA GLY A 5 -4.24 -9.80 27.04
C GLY A 5 -3.00 -9.64 27.93
N MET A 6 -3.12 -8.99 29.08
CA MET A 6 -2.03 -8.89 30.06
C MET A 6 -1.63 -10.24 30.65
N GLY A 7 -2.61 -11.09 30.97
CA GLY A 7 -2.36 -12.45 31.47
C GLY A 7 -1.63 -13.32 30.43
N SER A 8 -2.04 -13.21 29.15
CA SER A 8 -1.39 -13.92 28.04
C SER A 8 0.04 -13.43 27.82
N ALA A 9 0.30 -12.11 27.89
CA ALA A 9 1.63 -11.53 27.75
C ALA A 9 2.56 -11.98 28.88
N LEU A 10 2.08 -12.00 30.15
CA LEU A 10 2.84 -12.49 31.29
C LEU A 10 3.15 -14.00 31.18
N ALA A 11 2.18 -14.79 30.73
CA ALA A 11 2.39 -16.22 30.50
C ALA A 11 3.44 -16.47 29.40
N LEU A 12 3.32 -15.78 28.27
CA LEU A 12 4.29 -15.81 27.19
C LEU A 12 5.70 -15.42 27.66
N GLY A 13 5.83 -14.35 28.44
CA GLY A 13 7.11 -13.89 28.98
C GLY A 13 7.81 -14.92 29.85
N LYS A 14 7.06 -15.78 30.55
CA LYS A 14 7.60 -16.86 31.38
C LYS A 14 8.22 -17.99 30.55
N PHE A 15 7.71 -18.20 29.30
CA PHE A 15 8.16 -19.30 28.43
C PHE A 15 9.18 -18.84 27.35
N THR A 16 9.23 -17.56 26.99
CA THR A 16 9.93 -17.08 25.79
C THR A 16 11.17 -16.23 26.03
N GLY A 17 11.41 -15.84 27.26
CA GLY A 17 12.60 -15.04 27.62
C GLY A 17 12.49 -13.51 27.33
N PRO A 18 13.43 -12.71 27.86
CA PRO A 18 13.34 -11.24 27.85
C PRO A 18 13.51 -10.61 26.47
N LEU A 19 14.32 -11.18 25.59
CA LEU A 19 14.56 -10.69 24.22
C LEU A 19 13.28 -10.72 23.37
N PHE A 20 12.60 -11.87 23.37
CA PHE A 20 11.34 -12.01 22.65
C PHE A 20 10.28 -11.04 23.18
N MET A 21 10.18 -10.89 24.51
CA MET A 21 9.22 -9.98 25.13
C MET A 21 9.52 -8.52 24.81
N GLY A 22 10.80 -8.13 24.74
CA GLY A 22 11.21 -6.79 24.30
C GLY A 22 10.74 -6.47 22.90
N ASN A 23 10.93 -7.40 21.96
CA ASN A 23 10.48 -7.26 20.58
C ASN A 23 8.95 -7.24 20.46
N VAL A 24 8.23 -8.09 21.21
CA VAL A 24 6.75 -8.09 21.26
C VAL A 24 6.22 -6.77 21.83
N PHE A 25 6.85 -6.22 22.86
CA PHE A 25 6.47 -4.94 23.45
C PHE A 25 6.67 -3.79 22.46
N THR A 26 7.81 -3.75 21.78
CA THR A 26 8.13 -2.80 20.72
C THR A 26 7.11 -2.89 19.58
N PHE A 27 6.82 -4.11 19.13
CA PHE A 27 5.80 -4.36 18.11
C PHE A 27 4.42 -3.85 18.55
N ALA A 28 4.00 -4.13 19.77
CA ALA A 28 2.69 -3.71 20.27
C ALA A 28 2.55 -2.18 20.35
N LEU A 29 3.57 -1.49 20.87
CA LEU A 29 3.58 -0.02 20.94
C LEU A 29 3.57 0.61 19.55
N ALA A 30 4.43 0.16 18.65
CA ALA A 30 4.48 0.64 17.28
C ALA A 30 3.15 0.39 16.55
N SER A 31 2.52 -0.76 16.80
CA SER A 31 1.21 -1.09 16.25
C SER A 31 0.11 -0.12 16.71
N LEU A 32 0.10 0.25 17.99
CA LEU A 32 -0.85 1.23 18.54
C LEU A 32 -0.65 2.62 17.90
N ILE A 33 0.59 3.01 17.70
CA ILE A 33 0.92 4.29 17.03
C ILE A 33 0.45 4.23 15.57
N GLY A 34 0.79 3.18 14.85
CA GLY A 34 0.38 2.99 13.44
C GLY A 34 -1.14 3.03 13.27
N TYR A 35 -1.89 2.37 14.17
CA TYR A 35 -3.34 2.42 14.19
C TYR A 35 -3.87 3.87 14.30
N ARG A 36 -3.38 4.61 15.29
CA ARG A 36 -3.83 5.99 15.54
C ARG A 36 -3.51 6.94 14.39
N VAL A 37 -2.31 6.81 13.83
CA VAL A 37 -1.83 7.68 12.75
C VAL A 37 -2.67 7.47 11.49
N VAL A 38 -2.85 6.22 11.06
CA VAL A 38 -3.52 5.92 9.78
C VAL A 38 -5.02 6.22 9.81
N TRP A 39 -5.66 6.01 10.97
CA TRP A 39 -7.07 6.33 11.13
C TRP A 39 -7.39 7.81 10.96
N GLY A 40 -6.42 8.69 11.19
CA GLY A 40 -6.56 10.15 11.04
C GLY A 40 -6.15 10.69 9.67
N VAL A 41 -5.76 9.84 8.72
CA VAL A 41 -5.31 10.29 7.38
C VAL A 41 -6.49 10.65 6.50
N ALA A 42 -6.45 11.83 5.88
CA ALA A 42 -7.45 12.24 4.90
C ALA A 42 -7.50 11.24 3.72
N PRO A 43 -8.71 10.82 3.25
CA PRO A 43 -8.86 9.83 2.19
C PRO A 43 -8.08 10.15 0.91
N ALA A 44 -8.04 11.42 0.50
CA ALA A 44 -7.25 11.88 -0.64
C ALA A 44 -5.75 11.55 -0.54
N LEU A 45 -5.22 11.41 0.69
CA LEU A 45 -3.81 11.15 0.96
C LEU A 45 -3.50 9.65 1.15
N HIS A 46 -4.48 8.76 1.04
CA HIS A 46 -4.25 7.32 1.16
C HIS A 46 -3.28 6.79 0.09
N SER A 47 -3.35 7.29 -1.16
CA SER A 47 -2.39 6.93 -2.22
C SER A 47 -0.95 7.35 -1.90
N PRO A 48 -0.67 8.62 -1.53
CA PRO A 48 0.65 9.03 -1.05
C PRO A 48 1.12 8.25 0.19
N LEU A 49 0.22 7.99 1.14
CA LEU A 49 0.52 7.18 2.33
C LEU A 49 0.99 5.77 1.97
N MET A 50 0.29 5.10 1.06
CA MET A 50 0.70 3.78 0.58
C MET A 50 2.07 3.80 -0.09
N SER A 51 2.35 4.83 -0.87
CA SER A 51 3.62 4.96 -1.56
C SER A 51 4.78 5.23 -0.60
N VAL A 52 4.58 6.06 0.44
CA VAL A 52 5.64 6.32 1.44
C VAL A 52 5.86 5.12 2.35
N THR A 53 4.79 4.43 2.78
CA THR A 53 4.94 3.20 3.59
C THR A 53 5.66 2.13 2.81
N ASN A 54 5.39 2.02 1.48
CA ASN A 54 6.14 1.15 0.61
C ASN A 54 7.62 1.57 0.50
N ALA A 55 7.93 2.85 0.33
CA ALA A 55 9.32 3.34 0.31
C ALA A 55 10.06 2.99 1.62
N ILE A 56 9.41 3.22 2.77
CA ILE A 56 9.98 2.92 4.09
C ILE A 56 10.14 1.40 4.28
N SER A 57 9.27 0.55 3.72
CA SER A 57 9.45 -0.91 3.78
C SER A 57 10.72 -1.40 3.08
N GLY A 58 11.32 -0.59 2.21
CA GLY A 58 12.66 -0.83 1.68
C GLY A 58 13.76 -0.90 2.74
N MET A 59 13.47 -0.57 4.00
CA MET A 59 14.38 -0.87 5.14
C MET A 59 14.65 -2.39 5.32
N VAL A 60 13.94 -3.28 4.65
CA VAL A 60 14.34 -4.68 4.41
C VAL A 60 15.80 -4.80 3.93
N GLY A 61 16.30 -3.82 3.17
CA GLY A 61 17.71 -3.77 2.79
C GLY A 61 18.68 -3.64 3.97
N VAL A 62 18.24 -3.16 5.13
CA VAL A 62 19.05 -3.16 6.37
C VAL A 62 19.36 -4.58 6.81
N GLY A 63 18.40 -5.51 6.71
CA GLY A 63 18.67 -6.93 6.93
C GLY A 63 19.72 -7.50 5.97
N GLY A 64 19.66 -7.09 4.69
CA GLY A 64 20.67 -7.42 3.71
C GLY A 64 22.07 -6.89 4.04
N LEU A 65 22.17 -5.74 4.74
CA LEU A 65 23.46 -5.20 5.19
C LEU A 65 24.18 -6.16 6.15
N PHE A 66 23.47 -6.81 7.06
CA PHE A 66 24.08 -7.71 8.06
C PHE A 66 24.70 -8.97 7.45
N ILE A 67 24.38 -9.29 6.21
CA ILE A 67 24.95 -10.42 5.46
C ILE A 67 25.82 -10.00 4.27
N LEU A 68 26.00 -8.70 4.08
CA LEU A 68 26.87 -8.15 3.05
C LEU A 68 28.34 -8.38 3.40
N GLY A 69 29.19 -8.65 2.42
CA GLY A 69 30.62 -8.90 2.64
C GLY A 69 31.35 -9.31 1.35
N GLY A 70 32.57 -9.89 1.49
CA GLY A 70 33.37 -10.37 0.37
C GLY A 70 34.23 -9.30 -0.31
N GLY A 71 34.32 -8.09 0.24
CA GLY A 71 35.09 -6.99 -0.37
C GLY A 71 34.28 -6.22 -1.40
N TYR A 72 34.85 -5.93 -2.59
CA TYR A 72 34.14 -5.20 -3.66
C TYR A 72 33.01 -5.99 -4.31
N LEU A 73 33.07 -7.32 -4.27
CA LEU A 73 32.07 -8.23 -4.80
C LEU A 73 31.76 -9.33 -3.77
N PRO A 74 30.52 -9.89 -3.76
CA PRO A 74 30.17 -11.02 -2.92
C PRO A 74 31.00 -12.26 -3.29
N GLU A 75 31.53 -12.96 -2.30
CA GLU A 75 32.32 -14.20 -2.50
C GLU A 75 31.53 -15.46 -2.15
N THR A 76 30.48 -15.33 -1.33
CA THR A 76 29.64 -16.45 -0.89
C THR A 76 28.19 -16.27 -1.29
N ILE A 77 27.42 -17.37 -1.32
CA ILE A 77 25.98 -17.32 -1.64
C ILE A 77 25.20 -16.43 -0.68
N PRO A 78 25.38 -16.49 0.67
CA PRO A 78 24.72 -15.56 1.58
C PRO A 78 25.03 -14.09 1.28
N GLN A 79 26.30 -13.76 1.01
CA GLN A 79 26.70 -12.39 0.64
C GLN A 79 26.05 -11.93 -0.67
N LEU A 80 25.93 -12.82 -1.65
CA LEU A 80 25.21 -12.52 -2.90
C LEU A 80 23.73 -12.22 -2.64
N PHE A 81 23.10 -12.97 -1.73
CA PHE A 81 21.72 -12.70 -1.34
C PHE A 81 21.59 -11.36 -0.61
N GLY A 82 22.53 -11.02 0.27
CA GLY A 82 22.59 -9.72 0.92
C GLY A 82 22.75 -8.58 -0.08
N ALA A 83 23.67 -8.71 -1.02
CA ALA A 83 23.90 -7.72 -2.08
C ALA A 83 22.67 -7.52 -2.96
N ALA A 84 22.02 -8.61 -3.38
CA ALA A 84 20.79 -8.56 -4.16
C ALA A 84 19.64 -7.92 -3.37
N SER A 85 19.48 -8.25 -2.08
CA SER A 85 18.48 -7.65 -1.20
C SER A 85 18.70 -6.13 -1.08
N VAL A 86 19.93 -5.67 -0.83
CA VAL A 86 20.27 -4.25 -0.76
C VAL A 86 19.92 -3.55 -2.07
N LEU A 87 20.33 -4.10 -3.23
CA LEU A 87 20.02 -3.53 -4.53
C LEU A 87 18.50 -3.36 -4.72
N LEU A 88 17.73 -4.41 -4.50
CA LEU A 88 16.28 -4.42 -4.65
C LEU A 88 15.60 -3.44 -3.68
N ALA A 89 16.03 -3.42 -2.43
CA ALA A 89 15.53 -2.50 -1.42
C ALA A 89 15.72 -1.03 -1.81
N PHE A 90 16.88 -0.66 -2.36
CA PHE A 90 17.13 0.69 -2.81
C PHE A 90 16.36 1.07 -4.08
N VAL A 91 16.01 0.12 -4.96
CA VAL A 91 15.04 0.36 -6.04
C VAL A 91 13.70 0.79 -5.46
N ASN A 92 13.25 0.11 -4.43
CA ASN A 92 11.97 0.43 -3.77
C ASN A 92 12.03 1.79 -3.04
N ILE A 93 13.08 2.06 -2.27
CA ILE A 93 13.29 3.33 -1.55
C ILE A 93 13.28 4.50 -2.54
N GLY A 94 14.12 4.44 -3.57
CA GLY A 94 14.24 5.50 -4.57
C GLY A 94 12.95 5.71 -5.36
N GLY A 95 12.31 4.64 -5.80
CA GLY A 95 11.03 4.68 -6.52
C GLY A 95 9.90 5.22 -5.67
N GLY A 96 9.71 4.67 -4.48
CA GLY A 96 8.60 5.01 -3.59
C GLY A 96 8.62 6.48 -3.16
N PHE A 97 9.76 7.01 -2.69
CA PHE A 97 9.85 8.42 -2.29
C PHE A 97 9.66 9.40 -3.45
N VAL A 98 10.15 9.08 -4.65
CA VAL A 98 9.94 9.93 -5.83
C VAL A 98 8.47 9.93 -6.26
N ILE A 99 7.81 8.78 -6.27
CA ILE A 99 6.38 8.66 -6.56
C ILE A 99 5.58 9.45 -5.53
N THR A 100 5.86 9.28 -4.25
CA THR A 100 5.18 10.02 -3.17
C THR A 100 5.34 11.53 -3.35
N LYS A 101 6.57 12.00 -3.59
CA LYS A 101 6.82 13.42 -3.82
C LYS A 101 6.00 13.95 -4.98
N ARG A 102 5.99 13.25 -6.12
CA ARG A 102 5.20 13.67 -7.30
C ARG A 102 3.71 13.77 -7.02
N MET A 103 3.15 12.78 -6.28
CA MET A 103 1.74 12.84 -5.88
C MET A 103 1.47 14.04 -4.98
N LEU A 104 2.31 14.26 -3.97
CA LEU A 104 2.13 15.37 -3.03
C LEU A 104 2.30 16.75 -3.68
N ASP A 105 3.19 16.86 -4.67
CA ASP A 105 3.38 18.09 -5.42
C ASP A 105 2.13 18.46 -6.24
N MET A 106 1.33 17.49 -6.70
CA MET A 106 0.06 17.71 -7.39
C MET A 106 -1.02 18.30 -6.47
N PHE A 107 -1.02 17.95 -5.17
CA PHE A 107 -1.96 18.47 -4.18
C PHE A 107 -1.60 19.86 -3.65
N LYS A 108 -0.54 20.49 -4.16
CA LYS A 108 -0.12 21.82 -3.73
C LYS A 108 -1.16 22.87 -4.14
N ARG A 109 -1.59 23.68 -3.17
CA ARG A 109 -2.50 24.81 -3.40
C ARG A 109 -1.71 26.05 -3.82
N PRO A 110 -2.31 26.95 -4.63
CA PRO A 110 -1.70 28.25 -4.94
C PRO A 110 -1.43 29.10 -3.68
N THR A 111 -2.22 28.88 -2.63
CA THR A 111 -2.13 29.60 -1.35
C THR A 111 -1.12 29.00 -0.38
N ASP A 112 -0.59 27.81 -0.68
CA ASP A 112 0.41 27.15 0.19
C ASP A 112 1.70 27.98 0.22
N PRO A 113 2.36 28.07 1.39
CA PRO A 113 3.61 28.81 1.52
C PRO A 113 4.71 28.20 0.66
N PRO A 114 5.70 28.99 0.23
CA PRO A 114 6.84 28.48 -0.51
C PRO A 114 7.62 27.50 0.37
N GLU A 115 7.98 26.36 -0.20
CA GLU A 115 8.76 25.32 0.46
C GLU A 115 10.19 25.30 -0.06
N TYR A 116 11.12 25.07 0.85
CA TYR A 116 12.54 25.00 0.56
C TYR A 116 13.09 23.60 0.93
N PRO A 117 12.80 22.55 0.12
CA PRO A 117 13.18 21.17 0.47
C PRO A 117 14.69 20.98 0.66
N TRP A 118 15.52 21.80 0.03
CA TRP A 118 16.96 21.77 0.18
C TRP A 118 17.44 22.11 1.61
N LEU A 119 16.61 22.84 2.40
CA LEU A 119 16.94 23.13 3.80
C LEU A 119 17.00 21.87 4.67
N TYR A 120 16.30 20.80 4.31
CA TYR A 120 16.39 19.52 5.02
C TYR A 120 17.77 18.85 4.86
N ALA A 121 18.57 19.25 3.86
CA ALA A 121 19.94 18.81 3.73
C ALA A 121 20.82 19.31 4.89
N ILE A 122 20.51 20.48 5.47
CA ILE A 122 21.28 21.04 6.59
C ILE A 122 21.21 20.11 7.83
N PRO A 123 20.04 19.80 8.40
CA PRO A 123 19.95 18.86 9.52
C PRO A 123 20.44 17.46 9.14
N ALA A 124 20.26 17.01 7.89
CA ALA A 124 20.77 15.72 7.44
C ALA A 124 22.30 15.65 7.50
N VAL A 125 23.00 16.68 7.01
CA VAL A 125 24.47 16.77 7.02
C VAL A 125 24.99 16.96 8.44
N LEU A 126 24.37 17.84 9.23
CA LEU A 126 24.78 18.08 10.62
C LEU A 126 24.56 16.84 11.49
N PHE A 127 23.40 16.20 11.39
CA PHE A 127 23.11 14.97 12.12
C PHE A 127 24.00 13.83 11.64
N GLY A 128 24.08 13.58 10.34
CA GLY A 128 24.88 12.50 9.78
C GLY A 128 26.37 12.69 10.06
N GLY A 129 26.90 13.89 9.82
CA GLY A 129 28.30 14.20 10.11
C GLY A 129 28.65 14.16 11.59
N GLY A 130 27.78 14.72 12.44
CA GLY A 130 27.93 14.65 13.90
C GLY A 130 27.83 13.21 14.43
N TYR A 131 26.93 12.42 13.86
CA TYR A 131 26.76 11.01 14.21
C TYR A 131 27.99 10.17 13.83
N ILE A 132 28.54 10.36 12.62
CA ILE A 132 29.79 9.71 12.18
C ILE A 132 30.98 10.14 13.05
N ALA A 133 31.08 11.43 13.38
CA ALA A 133 32.13 11.93 14.27
C ALA A 133 32.00 11.34 15.68
N ALA A 134 30.79 11.23 16.23
CA ALA A 134 30.56 10.58 17.52
C ALA A 134 30.87 9.07 17.48
N ALA A 135 30.60 8.40 16.36
CA ALA A 135 30.95 6.99 16.20
C ALA A 135 32.46 6.75 16.28
N SER A 136 33.27 7.68 15.76
CA SER A 136 34.74 7.60 15.85
C SER A 136 35.28 7.72 17.27
N THR A 137 34.49 8.26 18.21
CA THR A 137 34.86 8.35 19.66
C THR A 137 34.49 7.12 20.47
N GLY A 138 33.81 6.12 19.87
CA GLY A 138 33.37 4.89 20.55
C GLY A 138 32.26 5.13 21.59
N ALA A 139 31.42 6.15 21.40
CA ALA A 139 30.35 6.50 22.35
C ALA A 139 29.36 5.34 22.53
N ALA A 140 29.18 4.91 23.77
CA ALA A 140 28.24 3.84 24.11
C ALA A 140 26.78 4.27 23.81
N GLY A 141 25.96 3.35 23.29
CA GLY A 141 24.54 3.62 23.01
C GLY A 141 24.26 4.44 21.75
N LEU A 142 25.28 4.83 20.98
CA LEU A 142 25.11 5.63 19.78
C LEU A 142 24.25 4.94 18.72
N ILE A 143 24.44 3.62 18.52
CA ILE A 143 23.66 2.83 17.55
C ILE A 143 22.18 2.82 17.93
N GLN A 144 21.87 2.58 19.21
CA GLN A 144 20.49 2.60 19.72
C GLN A 144 19.85 3.98 19.58
N ALA A 145 20.63 5.04 19.81
CA ALA A 145 20.16 6.42 19.61
C ALA A 145 19.85 6.69 18.12
N GLY A 146 20.66 6.17 17.20
CA GLY A 146 20.41 6.23 15.75
C GLY A 146 19.15 5.48 15.33
N TYR A 147 18.94 4.27 15.86
CA TYR A 147 17.73 3.49 15.62
C TYR A 147 16.48 4.17 16.17
N MET A 148 16.57 4.75 17.37
CA MET A 148 15.48 5.52 17.96
C MET A 148 15.16 6.76 17.12
N ALA A 149 16.16 7.53 16.70
CA ALA A 149 15.97 8.70 15.86
C ALA A 149 15.29 8.34 14.53
N SER A 150 15.75 7.27 13.87
CA SER A 150 15.12 6.74 12.65
C SER A 150 13.66 6.35 12.86
N SER A 151 13.37 5.62 13.94
CA SER A 151 12.01 5.19 14.29
C SER A 151 11.10 6.40 14.52
N VAL A 152 11.54 7.40 15.28
CA VAL A 152 10.78 8.63 15.53
C VAL A 152 10.55 9.40 14.24
N LEU A 153 11.55 9.55 13.38
CA LEU A 153 11.39 10.22 12.09
C LEU A 153 10.40 9.50 11.17
N CYS A 154 10.39 8.16 11.15
CA CYS A 154 9.40 7.38 10.41
C CYS A 154 7.98 7.57 10.98
N ILE A 155 7.81 7.62 12.31
CA ILE A 155 6.52 7.92 12.94
C ILE A 155 6.07 9.34 12.56
N CYS A 156 6.96 10.33 12.68
CA CYS A 156 6.67 11.71 12.28
C CYS A 156 6.35 11.83 10.79
N SER A 157 6.98 11.02 9.94
CA SER A 157 6.67 10.95 8.52
C SER A 157 5.21 10.57 8.29
N LEU A 158 4.75 9.47 8.86
CA LEU A 158 3.37 9.01 8.70
C LEU A 158 2.37 10.00 9.33
N THR A 159 2.69 10.57 10.48
CA THR A 159 1.86 11.62 11.12
C THR A 159 1.78 12.86 10.23
N GLY A 160 2.88 13.27 9.62
CA GLY A 160 2.91 14.40 8.68
C GLY A 160 2.05 14.17 7.44
N LEU A 161 1.88 12.92 7.01
CA LEU A 161 1.01 12.55 5.88
C LEU A 161 -0.49 12.55 6.22
N ALA A 162 -0.88 12.80 7.47
CA ALA A 162 -2.29 12.83 7.83
C ALA A 162 -3.07 14.00 7.20
N SER A 163 -2.41 15.13 6.90
CA SER A 163 -3.04 16.31 6.30
C SER A 163 -2.26 16.84 5.09
N GLN A 164 -2.97 17.46 4.15
CA GLN A 164 -2.39 18.06 2.94
C GLN A 164 -1.30 19.10 3.26
N ALA A 165 -1.50 19.93 4.28
CA ALA A 165 -0.57 20.98 4.66
C ALA A 165 0.80 20.47 5.14
N THR A 166 0.84 19.29 5.77
CA THR A 166 2.05 18.69 6.36
C THR A 166 2.61 17.51 5.57
N ALA A 167 1.88 17.03 4.56
CA ALA A 167 2.22 15.78 3.89
C ALA A 167 3.59 15.82 3.17
N ARG A 168 3.95 16.96 2.56
CA ARG A 168 5.27 17.11 1.91
C ARG A 168 6.42 17.08 2.91
N MET A 169 6.24 17.72 4.08
CA MET A 169 7.18 17.60 5.19
C MET A 169 7.28 16.14 5.67
N GLY A 170 6.14 15.45 5.79
CA GLY A 170 6.09 14.03 6.15
C GLY A 170 6.95 13.15 5.23
N ASN A 171 6.89 13.38 3.91
CA ASN A 171 7.74 12.66 2.95
C ASN A 171 9.25 12.93 3.18
N MET A 172 9.63 14.18 3.47
CA MET A 172 11.02 14.52 3.77
C MET A 172 11.52 13.86 5.07
N LEU A 173 10.67 13.85 6.10
CA LEU A 173 10.98 13.15 7.35
C LEU A 173 11.14 11.64 7.16
N GLY A 174 10.35 11.03 6.26
CA GLY A 174 10.51 9.63 5.88
C GLY A 174 11.86 9.33 5.23
N MET A 175 12.30 10.19 4.30
CA MET A 175 13.63 10.07 3.68
C MET A 175 14.75 10.20 4.73
N LEU A 176 14.65 11.16 5.65
CA LEU A 176 15.60 11.31 6.75
C LEU A 176 15.57 10.11 7.71
N GLY A 177 14.37 9.57 7.99
CA GLY A 177 14.18 8.39 8.83
C GLY A 177 14.87 7.16 8.25
N VAL A 178 14.62 6.86 6.98
CA VAL A 178 15.27 5.73 6.30
C VAL A 178 16.78 5.96 6.20
N GLY A 179 17.23 7.15 5.82
CA GLY A 179 18.65 7.48 5.72
C GLY A 179 19.39 7.34 7.04
N SER A 180 18.82 7.81 8.15
CA SER A 180 19.42 7.68 9.49
C SER A 180 19.46 6.23 9.96
N GLY A 181 18.44 5.42 9.65
CA GLY A 181 18.40 4.00 9.98
C GLY A 181 19.47 3.19 9.22
N VAL A 182 19.62 3.46 7.93
CA VAL A 182 20.68 2.85 7.11
C VAL A 182 22.07 3.25 7.64
N LEU A 183 22.28 4.55 7.94
CA LEU A 183 23.54 5.04 8.49
C LEU A 183 23.86 4.38 9.84
N ALA A 184 22.90 4.29 10.75
CA ALA A 184 23.09 3.64 12.03
C ALA A 184 23.45 2.16 11.88
N SER A 185 22.83 1.47 10.92
CA SER A 185 23.11 0.05 10.62
C SER A 185 24.49 -0.15 10.00
N LEU A 186 24.92 0.75 9.10
CA LEU A 186 26.27 0.73 8.55
C LEU A 186 27.34 0.87 9.64
N LEU A 187 27.10 1.74 10.61
CA LEU A 187 28.02 1.93 11.74
C LEU A 187 27.96 0.75 12.74
N ALA A 188 26.78 0.10 12.87
CA ALA A 188 26.63 -1.09 13.72
C ALA A 188 27.45 -2.29 13.20
N VAL A 189 27.51 -2.47 11.89
CA VAL A 189 28.26 -3.58 11.28
C VAL A 189 29.75 -3.29 11.22
N GLY A 190 30.17 -2.04 11.02
CA GLY A 190 31.60 -1.66 10.99
C GLY A 190 32.33 -2.22 9.77
N PHE A 191 31.80 -2.03 8.58
CA PHE A 191 32.35 -2.54 7.33
C PHE A 191 33.77 -2.06 6.99
N SER A 192 34.52 -2.90 6.27
CA SER A 192 35.74 -2.49 5.57
C SER A 192 35.43 -1.47 4.46
N PRO A 193 36.39 -0.64 4.04
CA PRO A 193 36.20 0.33 2.95
C PRO A 193 35.71 -0.31 1.64
N GLU A 194 36.13 -1.54 1.34
CA GLU A 194 35.74 -2.28 0.14
C GLU A 194 34.25 -2.63 0.17
N VAL A 195 33.76 -3.14 1.31
CA VAL A 195 32.32 -3.48 1.49
C VAL A 195 31.45 -2.23 1.55
N LEU A 196 31.97 -1.12 2.10
CA LEU A 196 31.28 0.18 2.02
C LEU A 196 31.16 0.68 0.57
N ALA A 197 32.20 0.49 -0.25
CA ALA A 197 32.14 0.80 -1.67
C ALA A 197 31.14 -0.10 -2.42
N GLN A 198 31.11 -1.40 -2.10
CA GLN A 198 30.12 -2.35 -2.62
C GLN A 198 28.69 -1.89 -2.27
N PHE A 199 28.43 -1.61 -1.00
CA PHE A 199 27.14 -1.07 -0.55
C PHE A 199 26.78 0.23 -1.29
N GLY A 200 27.70 1.20 -1.35
CA GLY A 200 27.48 2.47 -2.04
C GLY A 200 27.13 2.29 -3.51
N GLY A 201 27.80 1.36 -4.21
CA GLY A 201 27.51 1.00 -5.59
C GLY A 201 26.10 0.41 -5.75
N LEU A 202 25.75 -0.58 -4.92
CA LEU A 202 24.44 -1.23 -4.95
C LEU A 202 23.32 -0.25 -4.62
N ALA A 203 23.48 0.56 -3.59
CA ALA A 203 22.53 1.59 -3.18
C ALA A 203 22.33 2.67 -4.26
N ALA A 204 23.43 3.12 -4.88
CA ALA A 204 23.36 4.10 -5.96
C ALA A 204 22.65 3.53 -7.20
N ILE A 205 23.02 2.33 -7.64
CA ILE A 205 22.39 1.68 -8.80
C ILE A 205 20.90 1.46 -8.52
N GLY A 206 20.57 0.84 -7.38
CA GLY A 206 19.17 0.59 -6.99
C GLY A 206 18.37 1.88 -6.87
N GLY A 207 18.91 2.88 -6.17
CA GLY A 207 18.24 4.17 -5.98
C GLY A 207 18.01 4.91 -7.30
N ILE A 208 19.01 4.95 -8.20
CA ILE A 208 18.87 5.57 -9.52
C ILE A 208 17.82 4.84 -10.36
N LEU A 209 17.84 3.51 -10.40
CA LEU A 209 16.84 2.73 -11.12
C LEU A 209 15.43 3.00 -10.57
N GLY A 210 15.27 3.00 -9.26
CA GLY A 210 13.99 3.33 -8.62
C GLY A 210 13.52 4.75 -8.94
N MET A 211 14.41 5.74 -8.86
CA MET A 211 14.10 7.13 -9.22
C MET A 211 13.70 7.27 -10.70
N LEU A 212 14.37 6.58 -11.61
CA LEU A 212 14.03 6.59 -13.05
C LEU A 212 12.65 6.00 -13.29
N ILE A 213 12.34 4.89 -12.63
CA ILE A 213 11.00 4.30 -12.65
C ILE A 213 9.98 5.32 -12.14
N GLY A 214 10.18 5.86 -10.93
CA GLY A 214 9.26 6.82 -10.32
C GLY A 214 9.03 8.10 -11.11
N LYS A 215 10.04 8.58 -11.87
CA LYS A 215 9.91 9.78 -12.72
C LYS A 215 9.13 9.53 -14.02
N ARG A 216 9.18 8.32 -14.57
CA ARG A 216 8.57 7.99 -15.88
C ARG A 216 7.11 7.55 -15.80
N ILE A 217 6.65 7.15 -14.63
CA ILE A 217 5.30 6.60 -14.44
C ILE A 217 4.26 7.70 -14.57
N THR A 218 3.15 7.37 -15.24
CA THR A 218 1.95 8.23 -15.28
C THR A 218 1.10 7.99 -14.04
N PRO A 219 0.35 8.99 -13.54
CA PRO A 219 -0.54 8.81 -12.40
C PRO A 219 -1.62 7.73 -12.59
N THR A 220 -2.02 7.46 -13.83
CA THR A 220 -2.91 6.34 -14.16
C THR A 220 -2.27 4.98 -13.88
N ASP A 221 -0.94 4.88 -13.97
CA ASP A 221 -0.17 3.64 -13.79
C ASP A 221 0.32 3.43 -12.35
N LEU A 222 0.00 4.37 -11.44
CA LEU A 222 0.42 4.31 -10.04
C LEU A 222 0.05 3.01 -9.33
N PRO A 223 -1.21 2.51 -9.39
CA PRO A 223 -1.58 1.29 -8.66
C PRO A 223 -0.73 0.08 -9.06
N GLN A 224 -0.52 -0.11 -10.35
CA GLN A 224 0.29 -1.22 -10.85
C GLN A 224 1.76 -1.07 -10.46
N THR A 225 2.29 0.15 -10.45
CA THR A 225 3.69 0.38 -10.07
C THR A 225 3.94 0.16 -8.60
N VAL A 226 3.04 0.62 -7.75
CA VAL A 226 3.11 0.35 -6.30
C VAL A 226 3.09 -1.16 -6.06
N ALA A 227 2.23 -1.92 -6.76
CA ALA A 227 2.25 -3.37 -6.70
C ALA A 227 3.60 -3.97 -7.15
N ALA A 228 4.19 -3.47 -8.25
CA ALA A 228 5.50 -3.92 -8.71
C ALA A 228 6.60 -3.66 -7.67
N LEU A 229 6.59 -2.51 -7.01
CA LEU A 229 7.55 -2.18 -5.95
C LEU A 229 7.38 -3.08 -4.71
N HIS A 230 6.14 -3.45 -4.34
CA HIS A 230 5.91 -4.45 -3.27
C HIS A 230 6.53 -5.81 -3.62
N SER A 231 6.49 -6.23 -4.90
CA SER A 231 7.13 -7.48 -5.30
C SER A 231 8.63 -7.45 -5.07
N VAL A 232 9.27 -6.32 -5.39
CA VAL A 232 10.72 -6.14 -5.18
C VAL A 232 11.09 -6.27 -3.70
N VAL A 233 10.32 -5.64 -2.81
CA VAL A 233 10.52 -5.76 -1.34
C VAL A 233 10.29 -7.19 -0.85
N GLY A 234 9.22 -7.84 -1.34
CA GLY A 234 8.94 -9.23 -0.98
C GLY A 234 10.09 -10.17 -1.34
N LEU A 235 10.69 -10.00 -2.52
CA LEU A 235 11.86 -10.77 -2.92
C LEU A 235 13.09 -10.44 -2.07
N ALA A 236 13.32 -9.16 -1.75
CA ALA A 236 14.42 -8.74 -0.87
C ALA A 236 14.31 -9.42 0.51
N ALA A 237 13.10 -9.48 1.09
CA ALA A 237 12.86 -10.17 2.36
C ALA A 237 13.16 -11.68 2.30
N VAL A 238 12.77 -12.34 1.20
CA VAL A 238 13.12 -13.77 0.98
C VAL A 238 14.62 -13.95 0.96
N LEU A 239 15.34 -13.13 0.18
CA LEU A 239 16.79 -13.23 0.05
C LEU A 239 17.51 -12.95 1.37
N THR A 240 17.09 -11.93 2.11
CA THR A 240 17.63 -11.61 3.43
C THR A 240 17.44 -12.77 4.41
N SER A 241 16.21 -13.30 4.47
CA SER A 241 15.89 -14.38 5.42
C SER A 241 16.66 -15.65 5.12
N ILE A 242 16.79 -16.05 3.86
CA ILE A 242 17.59 -17.22 3.46
C ILE A 242 19.08 -16.97 3.72
N GLY A 243 19.58 -15.80 3.30
CA GLY A 243 20.98 -15.44 3.45
C GLY A 243 21.42 -15.37 4.91
N SER A 244 20.58 -14.86 5.80
CA SER A 244 20.87 -14.77 7.23
C SER A 244 21.03 -16.15 7.88
N VAL A 245 20.15 -17.11 7.56
CA VAL A 245 20.27 -18.49 8.07
C VAL A 245 21.50 -19.19 7.50
N MET A 246 21.78 -19.01 6.20
CA MET A 246 22.92 -19.66 5.55
C MET A 246 24.28 -19.08 5.97
N ALA A 247 24.30 -17.83 6.45
CA ALA A 247 25.53 -17.17 6.89
C ALA A 247 26.08 -17.76 8.19
N ASP A 248 25.22 -18.13 9.15
CA ASP A 248 25.65 -18.62 10.47
C ASP A 248 24.68 -19.66 11.06
N LEU A 249 24.49 -20.77 10.36
CA LEU A 249 23.55 -21.82 10.77
C LEU A 249 23.91 -22.45 12.13
N GLY A 250 25.19 -22.42 12.50
CA GLY A 250 25.68 -23.09 13.74
C GLY A 250 25.32 -22.35 15.04
N HIS A 251 25.03 -21.07 14.98
CA HIS A 251 24.82 -20.23 16.17
C HIS A 251 23.44 -19.57 16.22
N VAL A 252 22.52 -19.90 15.30
CA VAL A 252 21.20 -19.30 15.26
C VAL A 252 20.26 -19.81 16.36
N SER A 253 19.53 -18.90 17.00
CA SER A 253 18.51 -19.24 17.98
C SER A 253 17.24 -19.81 17.32
N THR A 254 16.43 -20.52 18.10
CA THR A 254 15.11 -20.98 17.63
C THR A 254 14.25 -19.82 17.15
N LEU A 255 14.30 -18.68 17.82
CA LEU A 255 13.58 -17.47 17.40
C LEU A 255 14.03 -17.01 16.02
N HIS A 256 15.34 -16.97 15.77
CA HIS A 256 15.90 -16.60 14.47
C HIS A 256 15.40 -17.55 13.37
N LEU A 257 15.42 -18.87 13.60
CA LEU A 257 14.93 -19.84 12.61
C LEU A 257 13.44 -19.67 12.31
N VAL A 258 12.60 -19.53 13.34
CA VAL A 258 11.16 -19.31 13.16
C VAL A 258 10.89 -18.03 12.38
N THR A 259 11.53 -16.93 12.75
CA THR A 259 11.31 -15.63 12.12
C THR A 259 11.88 -15.56 10.71
N ALA A 260 13.04 -16.19 10.45
CA ALA A 260 13.57 -16.33 9.09
C ALA A 260 12.62 -17.14 8.20
N TYR A 261 12.07 -18.24 8.71
CA TYR A 261 11.09 -19.05 7.98
C TYR A 261 9.82 -18.23 7.65
N LEU A 262 9.32 -17.45 8.61
CA LEU A 262 8.19 -16.54 8.41
C LEU A 262 8.53 -15.41 7.42
N GLY A 263 9.75 -14.87 7.46
CA GLY A 263 10.25 -13.87 6.51
C GLY A 263 10.22 -14.40 5.07
N VAL A 264 10.65 -15.64 4.84
CA VAL A 264 10.54 -16.30 3.52
C VAL A 264 9.09 -16.52 3.12
N LEU A 265 8.24 -16.99 4.04
CA LEU A 265 6.82 -17.25 3.76
C LEU A 265 6.07 -15.97 3.38
N ILE A 266 6.16 -14.93 4.21
CA ILE A 266 5.46 -13.66 4.00
C ILE A 266 6.04 -12.93 2.79
N GLY A 267 7.36 -12.86 2.69
CA GLY A 267 8.06 -12.25 1.55
C GLY A 267 7.73 -12.93 0.23
N GLY A 268 7.69 -14.27 0.20
CA GLY A 268 7.35 -15.05 -1.00
C GLY A 268 5.91 -14.86 -1.46
N ILE A 269 4.95 -14.84 -0.53
CA ILE A 269 3.55 -14.52 -0.83
C ILE A 269 3.44 -13.08 -1.37
N THR A 270 4.15 -12.14 -0.75
CA THR A 270 4.18 -10.74 -1.19
C THR A 270 4.76 -10.61 -2.59
N PHE A 271 5.86 -11.30 -2.90
CA PHE A 271 6.51 -11.27 -4.20
C PHE A 271 5.58 -11.69 -5.33
N THR A 272 5.09 -12.92 -5.31
CA THR A 272 4.26 -13.45 -6.40
C THR A 272 2.85 -12.88 -6.40
N GLY A 273 2.27 -12.62 -5.23
CA GLY A 273 0.98 -11.95 -5.12
C GLY A 273 1.00 -10.55 -5.74
N SER A 274 2.07 -9.80 -5.52
CA SER A 274 2.25 -8.46 -6.10
C SER A 274 2.50 -8.49 -7.60
N ILE A 275 3.18 -9.51 -8.13
CA ILE A 275 3.31 -9.70 -9.58
C ILE A 275 1.93 -9.95 -10.21
N VAL A 276 1.11 -10.81 -9.61
CA VAL A 276 -0.25 -11.08 -10.10
C VAL A 276 -1.11 -9.81 -10.04
N ALA A 277 -1.05 -9.06 -8.93
CA ALA A 277 -1.74 -7.78 -8.80
C ALA A 277 -1.30 -6.79 -9.89
N PHE A 278 0.02 -6.65 -10.10
CA PHE A 278 0.58 -5.84 -11.19
C PHE A 278 0.03 -6.24 -12.55
N LEU A 279 0.04 -7.53 -12.89
CA LEU A 279 -0.42 -8.02 -14.20
C LEU A 279 -1.92 -7.78 -14.41
N LYS A 280 -2.74 -7.95 -13.38
CA LYS A 280 -4.18 -7.65 -13.44
C LYS A 280 -4.45 -6.15 -13.60
N LEU A 281 -3.75 -5.31 -12.83
CA LEU A 281 -3.90 -3.86 -12.89
C LEU A 281 -3.41 -3.28 -14.22
N ALA A 282 -2.32 -3.82 -14.76
CA ALA A 282 -1.78 -3.45 -16.06
C ALA A 282 -2.59 -3.99 -17.25
N GLY A 283 -3.67 -4.73 -17.01
CA GLY A 283 -4.50 -5.34 -18.07
C GLY A 283 -3.82 -6.45 -18.85
N ARG A 284 -2.67 -6.95 -18.39
CA ARG A 284 -1.94 -8.07 -19.01
C ARG A 284 -2.47 -9.44 -18.59
N MET A 285 -3.22 -9.51 -17.51
CA MET A 285 -3.95 -10.68 -17.02
C MET A 285 -5.41 -10.30 -16.86
N SER A 286 -6.33 -11.26 -17.10
CA SER A 286 -7.77 -11.02 -16.93
C SER A 286 -8.08 -10.51 -15.53
N SER A 287 -8.88 -9.44 -15.43
CA SER A 287 -9.37 -8.92 -14.16
C SER A 287 -10.39 -9.86 -13.48
N ARG A 288 -10.94 -10.83 -14.21
CA ARG A 288 -11.85 -11.83 -13.64
C ARG A 288 -11.10 -12.72 -12.64
N PRO A 289 -11.78 -13.21 -11.59
CA PRO A 289 -11.21 -14.19 -10.67
C PRO A 289 -10.83 -15.47 -11.41
N THR A 290 -9.58 -15.90 -11.25
CA THR A 290 -9.13 -17.21 -11.75
C THR A 290 -9.33 -18.23 -10.64
N ILE A 291 -10.47 -18.92 -10.66
CA ILE A 291 -10.83 -19.87 -9.60
C ILE A 291 -10.34 -21.26 -10.01
N LEU A 292 -9.37 -21.79 -9.25
CA LEU A 292 -8.90 -23.15 -9.41
C LEU A 292 -9.90 -24.12 -8.74
N PRO A 293 -10.23 -25.27 -9.38
CA PRO A 293 -11.03 -26.31 -8.73
C PRO A 293 -10.36 -26.75 -7.41
N GLY A 294 -11.13 -26.81 -6.31
CA GLY A 294 -10.57 -27.18 -5.02
C GLY A 294 -9.64 -26.15 -4.37
N ARG A 295 -9.70 -24.88 -4.75
CA ARG A 295 -8.79 -23.81 -4.27
C ARG A 295 -8.61 -23.77 -2.75
N HIS A 296 -9.66 -24.05 -1.97
CA HIS A 296 -9.57 -24.04 -0.51
C HIS A 296 -8.72 -25.20 0.00
N PHE A 297 -8.84 -26.40 -0.59
CA PHE A 297 -7.99 -27.54 -0.28
C PHE A 297 -6.53 -27.27 -0.68
N ILE A 298 -6.31 -26.69 -1.86
CA ILE A 298 -4.96 -26.32 -2.34
C ILE A 298 -4.33 -25.31 -1.37
N ASN A 299 -5.03 -24.21 -1.06
CA ASN A 299 -4.49 -23.17 -0.19
C ASN A 299 -4.30 -23.63 1.26
N SER A 300 -5.20 -24.47 1.78
CA SER A 300 -5.06 -25.07 3.12
C SER A 300 -3.93 -26.10 3.14
N GLY A 301 -3.80 -26.91 2.09
CA GLY A 301 -2.72 -27.87 1.93
C GLY A 301 -1.35 -27.19 1.85
N LEU A 302 -1.22 -26.12 1.06
CA LEU A 302 -0.02 -25.30 1.00
C LEU A 302 0.35 -24.72 2.37
N LEU A 303 -0.64 -24.21 3.11
CA LEU A 303 -0.41 -23.68 4.45
C LEU A 303 0.01 -24.78 5.43
N ALA A 304 -0.69 -25.90 5.45
CA ALA A 304 -0.38 -27.03 6.31
C ALA A 304 1.02 -27.58 6.02
N THR A 305 1.40 -27.70 4.74
CA THR A 305 2.74 -28.11 4.34
C THR A 305 3.79 -27.12 4.81
N ASN A 306 3.53 -25.80 4.67
CA ASN A 306 4.42 -24.77 5.21
C ASN A 306 4.61 -24.88 6.72
N VAL A 307 3.53 -25.11 7.48
CA VAL A 307 3.61 -25.28 8.94
C VAL A 307 4.40 -26.55 9.31
N ALA A 308 4.18 -27.65 8.60
CA ALA A 308 4.90 -28.90 8.82
C ALA A 308 6.39 -28.76 8.49
N THR A 309 6.72 -28.16 7.35
CA THR A 309 8.12 -27.90 6.96
C THR A 309 8.80 -26.88 7.88
N MET A 310 8.09 -25.92 8.44
CA MET A 310 8.61 -25.03 9.49
C MET A 310 8.98 -25.82 10.76
N GLY A 311 8.11 -26.74 11.21
CA GLY A 311 8.42 -27.62 12.34
C GLY A 311 9.68 -28.46 12.10
N ALA A 312 9.78 -29.08 10.93
CA ALA A 312 10.97 -29.84 10.54
C ALA A 312 12.22 -28.93 10.43
N PHE A 313 12.09 -27.75 9.86
CA PHE A 313 13.17 -26.78 9.76
C PHE A 313 13.72 -26.39 11.13
N VAL A 314 12.86 -25.98 12.06
CA VAL A 314 13.26 -25.52 13.39
C VAL A 314 13.94 -26.63 14.19
N THR A 315 13.50 -27.89 14.05
CA THR A 315 14.02 -29.02 14.81
C THR A 315 15.28 -29.67 14.19
N MET A 316 15.39 -29.69 12.87
CA MET A 316 16.41 -30.48 12.16
C MET A 316 17.48 -29.62 11.49
N ALA A 317 17.20 -28.34 11.17
CA ALA A 317 18.16 -27.48 10.50
C ALA A 317 19.46 -27.24 11.27
N PRO A 318 19.46 -27.06 12.60
CA PRO A 318 20.68 -26.83 13.36
C PRO A 318 21.71 -27.97 13.21
N GLY A 319 21.26 -29.19 12.92
CA GLY A 319 22.11 -30.35 12.73
C GLY A 319 22.57 -30.63 11.29
N SER A 320 21.98 -29.93 10.29
CA SER A 320 22.24 -30.22 8.88
C SER A 320 21.98 -29.03 7.96
N PRO A 321 23.05 -28.41 7.39
CA PRO A 321 22.91 -27.31 6.42
C PRO A 321 22.09 -27.71 5.18
N MET A 322 22.15 -28.98 4.78
CA MET A 322 21.36 -29.45 3.62
C MET A 322 19.86 -29.46 3.92
N ILE A 323 19.46 -29.86 5.14
CA ILE A 323 18.05 -29.81 5.55
C ILE A 323 17.59 -28.37 5.67
N ALA A 324 18.42 -27.46 6.20
CA ALA A 324 18.12 -26.05 6.29
C ALA A 324 17.88 -25.44 4.90
N ALA A 325 18.79 -25.64 3.97
CA ALA A 325 18.68 -25.15 2.61
C ALA A 325 17.46 -25.75 1.88
N GLY A 326 17.25 -27.07 2.02
CA GLY A 326 16.10 -27.76 1.41
C GLY A 326 14.76 -27.27 1.94
N ALA A 327 14.63 -27.07 3.26
CA ALA A 327 13.41 -26.56 3.88
C ALA A 327 13.11 -25.10 3.47
N LEU A 328 14.12 -24.23 3.41
CA LEU A 328 13.97 -22.84 2.95
C LEU A 328 13.64 -22.79 1.45
N ALA A 329 14.26 -23.63 0.62
CA ALA A 329 13.91 -23.74 -0.80
C ALA A 329 12.45 -24.23 -0.99
N ALA A 330 12.05 -25.26 -0.23
CA ALA A 330 10.66 -25.73 -0.24
C ALA A 330 9.68 -24.64 0.19
N ASN A 331 9.95 -23.93 1.29
CA ASN A 331 9.15 -22.79 1.73
C ASN A 331 9.05 -21.71 0.64
N THR A 332 10.16 -21.38 -0.02
CA THR A 332 10.18 -20.39 -1.10
C THR A 332 9.23 -20.79 -2.23
N VAL A 333 9.31 -22.04 -2.69
CA VAL A 333 8.42 -22.53 -3.76
C VAL A 333 6.96 -22.54 -3.30
N LEU A 334 6.68 -23.07 -2.11
CA LEU A 334 5.32 -23.13 -1.56
C LEU A 334 4.72 -21.74 -1.35
N SER A 335 5.50 -20.78 -0.85
CA SER A 335 5.04 -19.40 -0.65
C SER A 335 4.79 -18.68 -1.99
N PHE A 336 5.61 -18.92 -3.00
CA PHE A 336 5.41 -18.38 -4.36
C PHE A 336 4.13 -18.94 -4.98
N ILE A 337 3.88 -20.23 -4.90
CA ILE A 337 2.65 -20.85 -5.36
C ILE A 337 1.45 -20.27 -4.60
N LYS A 338 1.56 -20.15 -3.28
CA LYS A 338 0.49 -19.60 -2.44
C LYS A 338 0.17 -18.14 -2.77
N GLY A 339 1.16 -17.29 -2.98
CA GLY A 339 0.96 -15.90 -3.38
C GLY A 339 0.22 -15.81 -4.73
N TYR A 340 0.61 -16.64 -5.70
CA TYR A 340 -0.09 -16.73 -6.98
C TYR A 340 -1.54 -17.19 -6.82
N THR A 341 -1.77 -18.32 -6.15
CA THR A 341 -3.11 -18.94 -6.07
C THR A 341 -4.10 -18.10 -5.28
N THR A 342 -3.64 -17.38 -4.25
CA THR A 342 -4.50 -16.48 -3.47
C THR A 342 -4.86 -15.23 -4.25
N THR A 343 -3.88 -14.55 -4.86
CA THR A 343 -4.12 -13.26 -5.55
C THR A 343 -4.81 -13.45 -6.91
N ALA A 344 -4.52 -14.53 -7.65
CA ALA A 344 -5.17 -14.81 -8.92
C ALA A 344 -6.68 -15.05 -8.77
N ALA A 345 -7.11 -15.62 -7.64
CA ALA A 345 -8.51 -15.88 -7.33
C ALA A 345 -9.32 -14.63 -6.97
N ILE A 346 -8.67 -13.47 -6.77
CA ILE A 346 -9.33 -12.22 -6.40
C ILE A 346 -9.67 -11.41 -7.65
N GLY A 347 -10.87 -10.86 -7.72
CA GLY A 347 -11.33 -10.04 -8.84
C GLY A 347 -10.66 -8.66 -8.91
N GLY A 348 -10.72 -8.04 -10.09
CA GLY A 348 -10.15 -6.70 -10.31
C GLY A 348 -10.79 -5.61 -9.44
N ALA A 349 -12.03 -5.80 -9.06
CA ALA A 349 -12.76 -4.94 -8.14
C ALA A 349 -12.13 -4.86 -6.74
N ASP A 350 -11.66 -6.00 -6.25
CA ASP A 350 -11.08 -6.13 -4.92
C ASP A 350 -9.56 -5.83 -4.90
N MET A 351 -8.97 -5.50 -6.06
CA MET A 351 -7.53 -5.19 -6.17
C MET A 351 -7.08 -4.04 -5.27
N PRO A 352 -7.85 -2.98 -5.03
CA PRO A 352 -7.48 -1.96 -4.04
C PRO A 352 -7.18 -2.54 -2.66
N VAL A 353 -8.02 -3.47 -2.17
CA VAL A 353 -7.81 -4.16 -0.89
C VAL A 353 -6.57 -5.06 -0.95
N VAL A 354 -6.38 -5.77 -2.07
CA VAL A 354 -5.20 -6.66 -2.23
C VAL A 354 -3.90 -5.88 -2.15
N ILE A 355 -3.80 -4.71 -2.80
CA ILE A 355 -2.58 -3.89 -2.77
C ILE A 355 -2.27 -3.45 -1.33
N THR A 356 -3.29 -3.04 -0.56
CA THR A 356 -3.10 -2.63 0.84
C THR A 356 -2.71 -3.80 1.74
N VAL A 357 -3.26 -5.00 1.51
CA VAL A 357 -2.85 -6.23 2.20
C VAL A 357 -1.41 -6.62 1.88
N LEU A 358 -1.00 -6.51 0.61
CA LEU A 358 0.38 -6.79 0.21
C LEU A 358 1.37 -5.78 0.80
N ASN A 359 0.95 -4.51 0.96
CA ASN A 359 1.72 -3.52 1.71
C ASN A 359 1.84 -3.90 3.19
N ALA A 360 0.74 -4.37 3.81
CA ALA A 360 0.79 -4.89 5.19
C ALA A 360 1.76 -6.07 5.32
N TYR A 361 1.75 -7.00 4.37
CA TYR A 361 2.65 -8.14 4.35
C TYR A 361 4.12 -7.71 4.24
N SER A 362 4.44 -6.70 3.42
CA SER A 362 5.81 -6.17 3.37
C SER A 362 6.27 -5.61 4.71
N GLY A 363 5.36 -4.95 5.46
CA GLY A 363 5.62 -4.50 6.83
C GLY A 363 5.83 -5.66 7.79
N PHE A 364 5.00 -6.70 7.74
CA PHE A 364 5.17 -7.88 8.61
C PHE A 364 6.41 -8.71 8.26
N ALA A 365 6.83 -8.74 6.99
CA ALA A 365 8.13 -9.33 6.62
C ALA A 365 9.28 -8.57 7.29
N LEU A 366 9.21 -7.23 7.32
CA LEU A 366 10.18 -6.39 8.02
C LEU A 366 10.16 -6.61 9.56
N VAL A 367 8.97 -6.86 10.15
CA VAL A 367 8.88 -7.27 11.57
C VAL A 367 9.61 -8.60 11.79
N ALA A 368 9.39 -9.58 10.92
CA ALA A 368 10.07 -10.87 11.01
C ALA A 368 11.61 -10.70 10.95
N GLU A 369 12.13 -9.83 10.08
CA GLU A 369 13.55 -9.46 10.07
C GLU A 369 13.99 -8.76 11.36
N GLY A 370 13.16 -7.85 11.90
CA GLY A 370 13.47 -7.18 13.17
C GLY A 370 13.61 -8.15 14.34
N PHE A 371 12.74 -9.17 14.40
CA PHE A 371 12.85 -10.26 15.38
C PHE A 371 14.04 -11.18 15.11
N MET A 372 14.30 -11.47 13.83
CA MET A 372 15.41 -12.32 13.39
C MET A 372 16.76 -11.71 13.78
N LEU A 373 16.93 -10.41 13.59
CA LEU A 373 18.18 -9.69 13.79
C LEU A 373 18.27 -8.99 15.16
N ASP A 374 17.26 -9.16 16.02
CA ASP A 374 17.09 -8.42 17.27
C ASP A 374 17.25 -6.89 17.09
N ASN A 375 16.63 -6.38 16.04
CA ASN A 375 16.75 -4.99 15.64
C ASN A 375 15.44 -4.24 15.93
N PRO A 376 15.39 -3.38 16.96
CA PRO A 376 14.17 -2.66 17.36
C PRO A 376 13.70 -1.65 16.31
N LEU A 377 14.60 -1.13 15.46
CA LEU A 377 14.24 -0.25 14.36
C LEU A 377 13.38 -0.98 13.34
N LEU A 378 13.82 -2.15 12.86
CA LEU A 378 13.09 -2.94 11.87
C LEU A 378 11.75 -3.41 12.42
N THR A 379 11.72 -3.82 13.71
CA THR A 379 10.48 -4.19 14.41
C THR A 379 9.50 -3.03 14.47
N THR A 380 9.96 -1.83 14.87
CA THR A 380 9.12 -0.63 15.00
C THR A 380 8.56 -0.21 13.64
N VAL A 381 9.42 -0.05 12.66
CA VAL A 381 9.04 0.41 11.32
C VAL A 381 8.17 -0.62 10.62
N GLY A 382 8.51 -1.90 10.73
CA GLY A 382 7.71 -2.98 10.19
C GLY A 382 6.31 -3.04 10.79
N ALA A 383 6.18 -2.87 12.11
CA ALA A 383 4.89 -2.81 12.79
C ALA A 383 4.03 -1.62 12.34
N LEU A 384 4.64 -0.43 12.23
CA LEU A 384 3.98 0.77 11.70
C LEU A 384 3.40 0.51 10.31
N ILE A 385 4.19 -0.04 9.39
CA ILE A 385 3.78 -0.31 8.01
C ILE A 385 2.74 -1.43 7.97
N GLY A 386 2.97 -2.54 8.66
CA GLY A 386 2.10 -3.69 8.67
C GLY A 386 0.70 -3.34 9.19
N VAL A 387 0.61 -2.62 10.29
CA VAL A 387 -0.66 -2.16 10.85
C VAL A 387 -1.30 -1.09 9.96
N SER A 388 -0.51 -0.15 9.43
CA SER A 388 -1.00 0.86 8.49
C SER A 388 -1.70 0.24 7.28
N GLY A 389 -1.06 -0.74 6.65
CA GLY A 389 -1.66 -1.46 5.52
C GLY A 389 -2.90 -2.26 5.92
N SER A 390 -2.89 -2.86 7.12
CA SER A 390 -4.05 -3.62 7.63
C SER A 390 -5.26 -2.72 7.88
N ILE A 391 -5.06 -1.56 8.49
CA ILE A 391 -6.13 -0.58 8.73
C ILE A 391 -6.66 -0.02 7.41
N LEU A 392 -5.78 0.30 6.47
CA LEU A 392 -6.21 0.77 5.16
C LEU A 392 -7.03 -0.29 4.42
N SER A 393 -6.63 -1.57 4.52
CA SER A 393 -7.42 -2.69 4.00
C SER A 393 -8.80 -2.79 4.65
N TYR A 394 -8.87 -2.58 5.97
CA TYR A 394 -10.13 -2.58 6.70
C TYR A 394 -11.05 -1.42 6.25
N ILE A 395 -10.52 -0.20 6.15
CA ILE A 395 -11.28 0.98 5.69
C ILE A 395 -11.86 0.72 4.29
N MET A 396 -11.06 0.16 3.38
CA MET A 396 -11.53 -0.20 2.04
C MET A 396 -12.61 -1.28 2.05
N CYS A 397 -12.45 -2.30 2.91
CA CYS A 397 -13.47 -3.35 3.07
C CYS A 397 -14.79 -2.79 3.59
N VAL A 398 -14.75 -1.87 4.56
CA VAL A 398 -15.95 -1.17 5.06
C VAL A 398 -16.62 -0.37 3.95
N ALA A 399 -15.83 0.40 3.18
CA ALA A 399 -16.34 1.19 2.07
C ALA A 399 -16.96 0.35 0.94
N MET A 400 -16.61 -0.93 0.84
CA MET A 400 -17.19 -1.90 -0.11
C MET A 400 -18.29 -2.77 0.50
N ASN A 401 -18.61 -2.59 1.78
CA ASN A 401 -19.48 -3.48 2.57
C ASN A 401 -19.08 -4.95 2.47
N ARG A 402 -17.80 -5.25 2.52
CA ARG A 402 -17.26 -6.61 2.42
C ARG A 402 -16.31 -6.89 3.57
N SER A 403 -16.33 -8.10 4.11
CA SER A 403 -15.32 -8.50 5.09
C SER A 403 -13.98 -8.80 4.42
N LEU A 404 -12.87 -8.50 5.09
CA LEU A 404 -11.53 -8.81 4.59
C LEU A 404 -11.38 -10.32 4.30
N THR A 405 -11.95 -11.17 5.13
CA THR A 405 -11.96 -12.63 4.93
C THR A 405 -12.73 -13.02 3.67
N ASN A 406 -13.83 -12.33 3.36
CA ASN A 406 -14.56 -12.57 2.13
C ASN A 406 -13.77 -12.15 0.88
N VAL A 407 -13.08 -11.01 0.93
CA VAL A 407 -12.23 -10.55 -0.17
C VAL A 407 -11.09 -11.54 -0.42
N LEU A 408 -10.39 -11.99 0.63
CA LEU A 408 -9.20 -12.84 0.48
C LEU A 408 -9.53 -14.31 0.18
N PHE A 409 -10.63 -14.83 0.73
CA PHE A 409 -10.94 -16.27 0.68
C PHE A 409 -12.27 -16.61 0.01
N GLY A 410 -13.24 -15.69 0.05
CA GLY A 410 -14.61 -15.94 -0.45
C GLY A 410 -14.72 -15.89 -1.98
N GLY A 411 -13.97 -15.04 -2.63
CA GLY A 411 -14.27 -14.60 -3.99
C GLY A 411 -15.56 -13.76 -4.03
N ILE A 412 -15.90 -13.22 -5.19
CA ILE A 412 -17.26 -12.69 -5.40
C ILE A 412 -18.17 -13.92 -5.36
N ALA A 413 -19.10 -13.95 -4.40
CA ALA A 413 -20.18 -14.93 -4.47
C ALA A 413 -20.79 -14.80 -5.87
N ALA A 414 -20.90 -15.92 -6.60
CA ALA A 414 -21.68 -15.90 -7.83
C ALA A 414 -23.04 -15.27 -7.43
N PRO A 415 -23.55 -14.30 -8.20
CA PRO A 415 -24.83 -13.73 -7.88
C PRO A 415 -25.78 -14.89 -7.70
N THR A 416 -26.37 -15.03 -6.52
CA THR A 416 -27.59 -15.78 -6.42
C THR A 416 -28.46 -15.17 -7.49
N THR A 417 -28.83 -15.95 -8.50
CA THR A 417 -29.76 -15.54 -9.53
C THR A 417 -31.05 -15.11 -8.82
N SER A 418 -31.03 -13.91 -8.27
CA SER A 418 -32.26 -13.24 -7.93
C SER A 418 -32.84 -12.88 -9.30
N ASP A 419 -34.06 -13.31 -9.57
CA ASP A 419 -34.88 -12.89 -10.71
C ASP A 419 -35.19 -11.39 -10.64
N TYR A 420 -34.16 -10.57 -10.34
CA TYR A 420 -34.29 -9.13 -10.24
C TYR A 420 -34.34 -8.57 -11.64
N LYS A 421 -35.55 -8.38 -12.15
CA LYS A 421 -35.75 -7.65 -13.40
C LYS A 421 -35.54 -6.17 -13.10
N ILE A 422 -34.51 -5.61 -13.73
CA ILE A 422 -34.31 -4.16 -13.77
C ILE A 422 -35.43 -3.59 -14.62
N GLU A 423 -36.41 -2.95 -13.97
CA GLU A 423 -37.48 -2.22 -14.66
C GLU A 423 -37.12 -0.74 -14.68
N GLY A 424 -37.05 -0.16 -15.86
CA GLY A 424 -36.81 1.26 -16.04
C GLY A 424 -36.45 1.60 -17.49
N SER A 425 -36.64 2.85 -17.88
CA SER A 425 -36.25 3.36 -19.20
C SER A 425 -35.02 4.26 -19.07
N VAL A 426 -34.10 4.15 -20.02
CA VAL A 426 -32.95 5.04 -20.17
C VAL A 426 -33.29 6.06 -21.26
N THR A 427 -33.23 7.33 -20.94
CA THR A 427 -33.33 8.39 -21.94
C THR A 427 -31.92 8.78 -22.41
N GLN A 428 -31.65 8.61 -23.70
CA GLN A 428 -30.40 9.08 -24.28
C GLN A 428 -30.46 10.57 -24.50
N THR A 429 -29.39 11.27 -24.13
CA THR A 429 -29.26 12.72 -24.34
C THR A 429 -28.10 13.00 -25.31
N THR A 430 -28.09 14.16 -25.91
CA THR A 430 -27.03 14.62 -26.82
C THR A 430 -25.94 15.39 -26.06
N VAL A 431 -24.84 15.68 -26.74
CA VAL A 431 -23.77 16.52 -26.19
C VAL A 431 -24.27 17.96 -26.02
N GLU A 432 -25.08 18.43 -26.97
CA GLU A 432 -25.67 19.76 -26.99
C GLU A 432 -26.61 19.96 -25.81
N ASP A 433 -27.54 19.02 -25.57
CA ASP A 433 -28.47 19.07 -24.44
C ASP A 433 -27.73 19.02 -23.10
N THR A 434 -26.66 18.21 -23.03
CA THR A 434 -25.80 18.13 -21.83
C THR A 434 -25.09 19.45 -21.57
N ALA A 435 -24.53 20.08 -22.61
CA ALA A 435 -23.86 21.37 -22.51
C ALA A 435 -24.83 22.47 -22.09
N GLU A 436 -26.06 22.46 -22.63
CA GLU A 436 -27.10 23.38 -22.25
C GLU A 436 -27.53 23.22 -20.78
N ALA A 437 -27.77 21.97 -20.34
CA ALA A 437 -28.10 21.67 -18.96
C ALA A 437 -27.02 22.14 -17.98
N LEU A 438 -25.74 21.89 -18.29
CA LEU A 438 -24.62 22.33 -17.46
C LEU A 438 -24.44 23.85 -17.42
N THR A 439 -24.71 24.54 -18.54
CA THR A 439 -24.54 26.02 -18.61
C THR A 439 -25.68 26.79 -17.99
N ASN A 440 -26.86 26.19 -17.90
CA ASN A 440 -28.04 26.77 -17.25
C ASN A 440 -28.14 26.44 -15.75
N ALA A 441 -27.29 25.56 -15.23
CA ALA A 441 -27.27 25.21 -13.83
C ALA A 441 -26.57 26.28 -12.98
N GLU A 442 -27.00 26.47 -11.74
CA GLU A 442 -26.30 27.27 -10.73
C GLU A 442 -25.30 26.41 -9.92
N SER A 443 -25.64 25.13 -9.72
CA SER A 443 -24.86 24.18 -8.94
C SER A 443 -24.69 22.85 -9.69
N VAL A 444 -23.44 22.42 -9.85
CA VAL A 444 -23.07 21.18 -10.51
C VAL A 444 -22.20 20.32 -9.59
N ILE A 445 -22.53 19.03 -9.46
CA ILE A 445 -21.67 18.04 -8.84
C ILE A 445 -21.17 17.06 -9.92
N ILE A 446 -19.86 16.85 -9.98
CA ILE A 446 -19.24 15.87 -10.88
C ILE A 446 -18.83 14.66 -10.06
N VAL A 447 -19.46 13.52 -10.33
CA VAL A 447 -19.13 12.23 -9.71
C VAL A 447 -18.17 11.48 -10.63
N VAL A 448 -16.99 11.15 -10.12
CA VAL A 448 -15.96 10.47 -10.90
C VAL A 448 -15.78 9.02 -10.46
N GLY A 449 -15.58 8.14 -11.41
CA GLY A 449 -15.29 6.74 -11.18
C GLY A 449 -14.09 6.25 -11.97
N TYR A 450 -13.82 4.93 -11.89
CA TYR A 450 -12.70 4.30 -12.57
C TYR A 450 -12.69 4.51 -14.09
N GLY A 451 -13.86 4.62 -14.72
CA GLY A 451 -13.96 4.89 -16.15
C GLY A 451 -13.30 6.19 -16.59
N MET A 452 -13.30 7.22 -15.73
CA MET A 452 -12.55 8.46 -15.96
C MET A 452 -11.05 8.19 -16.13
N ALA A 453 -10.47 7.37 -15.25
CA ALA A 453 -9.05 7.01 -15.29
C ALA A 453 -8.70 6.22 -16.56
N VAL A 454 -9.54 5.27 -16.96
CA VAL A 454 -9.33 4.45 -18.18
C VAL A 454 -9.39 5.31 -19.44
N ALA A 455 -10.35 6.23 -19.49
CA ALA A 455 -10.54 7.14 -20.63
C ALA A 455 -9.56 8.32 -20.63
N LYS A 456 -8.75 8.48 -19.57
CA LYS A 456 -7.91 9.67 -19.33
C LYS A 456 -8.68 10.99 -19.45
N ALA A 457 -9.94 10.97 -18.99
CA ALA A 457 -10.87 12.08 -19.14
C ALA A 457 -10.64 13.20 -18.14
N GLN A 458 -9.73 13.04 -17.15
CA GLN A 458 -9.47 14.04 -16.10
C GLN A 458 -9.12 15.43 -16.66
N TYR A 459 -8.40 15.49 -17.78
CA TYR A 459 -8.04 16.78 -18.40
C TYR A 459 -9.24 17.48 -19.02
N ALA A 460 -10.07 16.76 -19.79
CA ALA A 460 -11.28 17.32 -20.37
C ALA A 460 -12.27 17.76 -19.28
N ILE A 461 -12.35 17.00 -18.17
CA ILE A 461 -13.19 17.36 -17.02
C ILE A 461 -12.68 18.64 -16.34
N SER A 462 -11.37 18.79 -16.22
CA SER A 462 -10.75 20.02 -15.70
C SER A 462 -11.09 21.23 -16.57
N ASP A 463 -11.01 21.09 -17.89
CA ASP A 463 -11.37 22.16 -18.83
C ASP A 463 -12.86 22.56 -18.70
N ILE A 464 -13.76 21.56 -18.65
CA ILE A 464 -15.19 21.79 -18.42
C ILE A 464 -15.41 22.52 -17.08
N THR A 465 -14.74 22.07 -16.02
CA THR A 465 -14.83 22.67 -14.69
C THR A 465 -14.40 24.14 -14.72
N ASN A 466 -13.29 24.46 -15.38
CA ASN A 466 -12.78 25.81 -15.49
C ASN A 466 -13.76 26.72 -16.30
N MET A 467 -14.32 26.18 -17.38
CA MET A 467 -15.34 26.92 -18.17
C MET A 467 -16.62 27.21 -17.38
N LEU A 468 -17.14 26.23 -16.65
CA LEU A 468 -18.33 26.40 -15.82
C LEU A 468 -18.08 27.43 -14.70
N ARG A 469 -16.94 27.30 -14.00
CA ARG A 469 -16.56 28.25 -12.94
C ARG A 469 -16.33 29.67 -13.47
N SER A 470 -15.80 29.84 -14.67
CA SER A 470 -15.66 31.16 -15.30
C SER A 470 -16.99 31.82 -15.59
N LYS A 471 -18.08 31.06 -15.74
CA LYS A 471 -19.45 31.51 -15.86
C LYS A 471 -20.14 31.75 -14.50
N GLY A 472 -19.45 31.56 -13.39
CA GLY A 472 -20.00 31.74 -12.04
C GLY A 472 -20.74 30.52 -11.48
N ILE A 473 -20.73 29.38 -12.16
CA ILE A 473 -21.42 28.15 -11.74
C ILE A 473 -20.61 27.49 -10.61
N LYS A 474 -21.30 27.09 -9.54
CA LYS A 474 -20.69 26.37 -8.41
C LYS A 474 -20.42 24.91 -8.78
N VAL A 475 -19.17 24.56 -9.09
CA VAL A 475 -18.78 23.19 -9.44
C VAL A 475 -18.06 22.54 -8.27
N ARG A 476 -18.45 21.30 -7.93
CA ARG A 476 -17.83 20.46 -6.90
C ARG A 476 -17.66 19.03 -7.44
N PHE A 477 -16.69 18.30 -6.90
CA PHE A 477 -16.50 16.90 -7.20
C PHE A 477 -16.91 16.04 -6.01
N ALA A 478 -17.50 14.90 -6.29
CA ALA A 478 -17.83 13.88 -5.29
C ALA A 478 -16.99 12.63 -5.52
N ILE A 479 -16.19 12.28 -4.51
CA ILE A 479 -15.31 11.12 -4.55
C ILE A 479 -15.84 10.04 -3.63
N HIS A 480 -16.03 8.85 -4.18
CA HIS A 480 -16.35 7.67 -3.39
C HIS A 480 -15.05 7.04 -2.85
N PRO A 481 -15.00 6.52 -1.60
CA PRO A 481 -13.77 5.95 -1.01
C PRO A 481 -13.10 4.85 -1.82
N VAL A 482 -13.87 4.11 -2.64
CA VAL A 482 -13.35 3.04 -3.53
C VAL A 482 -13.33 3.44 -5.01
N ALA A 483 -13.45 4.73 -5.32
CA ALA A 483 -13.34 5.19 -6.69
C ALA A 483 -11.91 4.98 -7.23
N GLY A 484 -11.76 4.19 -8.30
CA GLY A 484 -10.45 3.86 -8.87
C GLY A 484 -10.02 2.42 -8.62
N ARG A 485 -8.72 2.18 -8.70
CA ARG A 485 -8.04 0.90 -8.43
C ARG A 485 -7.06 0.96 -7.24
N MET A 486 -7.00 2.07 -6.56
CA MET A 486 -6.20 2.32 -5.37
C MET A 486 -6.92 3.38 -4.53
N PRO A 487 -6.87 3.32 -3.19
CA PRO A 487 -7.46 4.36 -2.34
C PRO A 487 -6.94 5.76 -2.72
N GLY A 488 -7.84 6.73 -2.93
CA GLY A 488 -7.48 8.10 -3.31
C GLY A 488 -6.95 8.29 -4.74
N GLN A 489 -7.05 7.29 -5.62
CA GLN A 489 -6.55 7.39 -7.01
C GLN A 489 -7.25 8.50 -7.80
N CYS A 490 -8.55 8.64 -7.69
CA CYS A 490 -9.29 9.68 -8.41
C CYS A 490 -8.88 11.08 -7.96
N ASN A 491 -8.59 11.26 -6.67
CA ASN A 491 -8.07 12.52 -6.14
C ASN A 491 -6.72 12.89 -6.79
N VAL A 492 -5.80 11.92 -6.92
CA VAL A 492 -4.50 12.13 -7.58
C VAL A 492 -4.67 12.50 -9.06
N LEU A 493 -5.60 11.85 -9.78
CA LEU A 493 -5.87 12.13 -11.20
C LEU A 493 -6.48 13.52 -11.42
N LEU A 494 -7.41 13.94 -10.55
CA LEU A 494 -7.96 15.29 -10.59
C LEU A 494 -6.90 16.35 -10.26
N ALA A 495 -6.04 16.07 -9.29
CA ALA A 495 -4.91 16.93 -8.95
C ALA A 495 -3.89 17.02 -10.10
N GLU A 496 -3.61 15.91 -10.81
CA GLU A 496 -2.80 15.90 -12.03
C GLU A 496 -3.37 16.84 -13.12
N ALA A 497 -4.69 16.84 -13.27
CA ALA A 497 -5.38 17.72 -14.20
C ALA A 497 -5.54 19.15 -13.69
N SER A 498 -4.88 19.52 -12.59
CA SER A 498 -4.93 20.85 -11.98
C SER A 498 -6.33 21.27 -11.50
N VAL A 499 -7.20 20.31 -11.16
CA VAL A 499 -8.47 20.61 -10.48
C VAL A 499 -8.14 21.09 -9.06
N PRO A 500 -8.68 22.25 -8.61
CA PRO A 500 -8.40 22.75 -7.28
C PRO A 500 -8.83 21.77 -6.19
N TYR A 501 -7.95 21.50 -5.22
CA TYR A 501 -8.20 20.58 -4.12
C TYR A 501 -9.48 20.92 -3.32
N ASP A 502 -9.75 22.22 -3.16
CA ASP A 502 -10.85 22.72 -2.32
C ASP A 502 -12.26 22.41 -2.85
N ILE A 503 -12.39 22.03 -4.12
CA ILE A 503 -13.67 21.64 -4.72
C ILE A 503 -13.82 20.13 -4.86
N VAL A 504 -12.83 19.35 -4.45
CA VAL A 504 -12.85 17.88 -4.47
C VAL A 504 -13.19 17.38 -3.08
N LEU A 505 -14.43 16.91 -2.92
CA LEU A 505 -15.01 16.54 -1.64
C LEU A 505 -15.21 15.02 -1.56
N GLU A 506 -14.97 14.46 -0.39
CA GLU A 506 -15.22 13.05 -0.10
C GLU A 506 -16.73 12.80 0.10
N MET A 507 -17.13 11.53 -0.04
CA MET A 507 -18.54 11.14 0.05
C MET A 507 -19.22 11.67 1.31
N ASP A 508 -18.58 11.56 2.47
CA ASP A 508 -19.15 11.98 3.76
C ASP A 508 -19.34 13.52 3.86
N GLU A 509 -18.57 14.28 3.09
CA GLU A 509 -18.61 15.73 3.07
C GLU A 509 -19.69 16.29 2.13
N ILE A 510 -20.01 15.55 1.04
CA ILE A 510 -20.86 16.06 -0.04
C ILE A 510 -22.23 15.39 -0.11
N GLN A 511 -22.45 14.31 0.65
CA GLN A 511 -23.63 13.44 0.53
C GLN A 511 -24.96 14.18 0.69
N GLU A 512 -25.01 15.18 1.56
CA GLU A 512 -26.21 15.98 1.82
C GLU A 512 -26.45 17.08 0.77
N ASP A 513 -25.45 17.42 -0.03
CA ASP A 513 -25.52 18.52 -0.98
C ASP A 513 -26.22 18.14 -2.30
N PHE A 514 -26.40 16.84 -2.56
CA PHE A 514 -27.06 16.37 -3.78
C PHE A 514 -28.51 16.88 -3.90
N ASP A 515 -29.25 16.98 -2.80
CA ASP A 515 -30.65 17.44 -2.79
C ASP A 515 -30.81 18.89 -3.28
N GLN A 516 -29.75 19.71 -3.17
CA GLN A 516 -29.72 21.11 -3.56
C GLN A 516 -28.98 21.34 -4.88
N THR A 517 -28.58 20.28 -5.57
CA THR A 517 -27.80 20.38 -6.80
C THR A 517 -28.69 20.31 -8.03
N ASP A 518 -28.46 21.21 -8.97
CA ASP A 518 -29.25 21.26 -10.20
C ASP A 518 -28.87 20.10 -11.13
N VAL A 519 -27.59 19.94 -11.40
CA VAL A 519 -27.10 18.87 -12.30
C VAL A 519 -26.00 18.06 -11.65
N THR A 520 -26.15 16.74 -11.63
CA THR A 520 -25.08 15.81 -11.29
C THR A 520 -24.60 15.10 -12.54
N LEU A 521 -23.31 15.31 -12.87
CA LEU A 521 -22.64 14.65 -13.99
C LEU A 521 -21.82 13.45 -13.49
N VAL A 522 -22.24 12.24 -13.82
CA VAL A 522 -21.57 11.01 -13.43
C VAL A 522 -20.65 10.54 -14.56
N ILE A 523 -19.35 10.44 -14.29
CA ILE A 523 -18.34 10.10 -15.31
C ILE A 523 -17.62 8.82 -14.93
N GLY A 524 -17.92 7.74 -15.66
CA GLY A 524 -17.23 6.45 -15.51
C GLY A 524 -17.42 5.77 -14.15
N ALA A 525 -18.46 6.13 -13.40
CA ALA A 525 -18.88 5.44 -12.18
C ALA A 525 -20.03 4.46 -12.50
N ASN A 526 -20.21 3.44 -11.66
CA ASN A 526 -21.27 2.45 -11.77
C ASN A 526 -21.85 2.12 -10.37
N ASP A 527 -21.30 1.12 -9.69
CA ASP A 527 -21.82 0.63 -8.40
C ASP A 527 -21.77 1.71 -7.31
N THR A 528 -20.82 2.62 -7.36
CA THR A 528 -20.64 3.73 -6.40
C THR A 528 -21.76 4.76 -6.40
N VAL A 529 -22.64 4.75 -7.42
CA VAL A 529 -23.80 5.64 -7.56
C VAL A 529 -25.10 4.86 -7.75
N ASN A 530 -25.07 3.54 -7.63
CA ASN A 530 -26.23 2.71 -7.96
C ASN A 530 -27.18 2.59 -6.74
N PRO A 531 -28.44 3.07 -6.84
CA PRO A 531 -29.40 3.01 -5.74
C PRO A 531 -29.78 1.58 -5.33
N ILE A 532 -29.53 0.58 -6.17
CA ILE A 532 -29.77 -0.84 -5.85
C ILE A 532 -28.98 -1.30 -4.61
N ALA A 533 -27.93 -0.60 -4.24
CA ALA A 533 -27.17 -0.85 -3.02
C ALA A 533 -28.01 -0.69 -1.74
N LEU A 534 -29.12 0.08 -1.81
CA LEU A 534 -30.03 0.28 -0.69
C LEU A 534 -31.07 -0.84 -0.56
N GLU A 535 -31.20 -1.70 -1.59
CA GLU A 535 -32.19 -2.76 -1.61
C GLU A 535 -31.63 -4.05 -0.98
N PRO A 536 -32.28 -4.61 0.06
CA PRO A 536 -31.85 -5.86 0.67
C PRO A 536 -31.88 -6.99 -0.35
N GLY A 537 -30.82 -7.82 -0.37
CA GLY A 537 -30.71 -8.97 -1.29
C GLY A 537 -30.06 -8.64 -2.62
N SER A 538 -29.77 -7.38 -2.92
CA SER A 538 -28.94 -7.03 -4.08
C SER A 538 -27.47 -7.43 -3.84
N PRO A 539 -26.70 -7.72 -4.86
CA PRO A 539 -25.30 -8.12 -4.72
C PRO A 539 -24.36 -7.06 -4.14
N ILE A 540 -24.77 -5.79 -4.21
CA ILE A 540 -24.08 -4.66 -3.58
C ILE A 540 -24.85 -4.11 -2.38
N ALA A 541 -25.82 -4.87 -1.85
CA ALA A 541 -26.65 -4.46 -0.71
C ALA A 541 -25.78 -3.99 0.47
N GLY A 542 -26.13 -2.83 1.01
CA GLY A 542 -25.43 -2.21 2.14
C GLY A 542 -24.11 -1.54 1.80
N MET A 543 -23.69 -1.51 0.51
CA MET A 543 -22.55 -0.69 0.09
C MET A 543 -22.93 0.79 0.24
N PRO A 544 -22.11 1.61 0.91
CA PRO A 544 -22.28 3.06 0.86
C PRO A 544 -22.20 3.54 -0.58
N VAL A 545 -23.12 4.41 -1.00
CA VAL A 545 -23.16 4.94 -2.37
C VAL A 545 -23.43 6.44 -2.34
N LEU A 546 -22.94 7.14 -3.35
CA LEU A 546 -23.22 8.55 -3.56
C LEU A 546 -24.68 8.70 -4.03
N HIS A 547 -25.46 9.54 -3.36
CA HIS A 547 -26.89 9.73 -3.64
C HIS A 547 -27.13 10.63 -4.86
N ALA A 548 -26.44 10.40 -5.96
CA ALA A 548 -26.52 11.21 -7.18
C ALA A 548 -27.96 11.40 -7.67
N TRP A 549 -28.83 10.40 -7.47
CA TRP A 549 -30.25 10.41 -7.88
C TRP A 549 -31.13 11.42 -7.14
N LYS A 550 -30.62 12.06 -6.08
CA LYS A 550 -31.35 13.11 -5.36
C LYS A 550 -31.25 14.48 -6.02
N SER A 551 -30.32 14.67 -6.95
CA SER A 551 -30.18 15.91 -7.71
C SER A 551 -31.36 16.11 -8.65
N LYS A 552 -31.66 17.37 -9.03
CA LYS A 552 -32.78 17.68 -9.94
C LYS A 552 -32.61 16.98 -11.30
N GLN A 553 -31.39 16.94 -11.82
CA GLN A 553 -31.07 16.23 -13.06
C GLN A 553 -29.77 15.42 -12.88
N VAL A 554 -29.74 14.19 -13.39
CA VAL A 554 -28.55 13.36 -13.40
C VAL A 554 -28.21 12.92 -14.81
N ILE A 555 -26.99 13.22 -15.23
CA ILE A 555 -26.47 12.85 -16.54
C ILE A 555 -25.34 11.84 -16.34
N VAL A 556 -25.47 10.65 -16.95
CA VAL A 556 -24.48 9.58 -16.80
C VAL A 556 -23.70 9.42 -18.09
N MET A 557 -22.39 9.65 -18.03
CA MET A 557 -21.46 9.44 -19.14
C MET A 557 -20.75 8.11 -18.95
N LYS A 558 -21.08 7.13 -19.77
CA LYS A 558 -20.52 5.79 -19.72
C LYS A 558 -20.34 5.21 -21.12
N ARG A 559 -19.27 4.43 -21.34
CA ARG A 559 -18.97 3.83 -22.65
C ARG A 559 -20.02 2.80 -23.10
N GLY A 560 -20.68 2.14 -22.17
CA GLY A 560 -21.71 1.12 -22.42
C GLY A 560 -22.44 0.76 -21.15
N MET A 561 -23.63 0.16 -21.29
CA MET A 561 -24.47 -0.24 -20.17
C MET A 561 -23.99 -1.54 -19.48
N ALA A 562 -22.81 -2.06 -19.85
CA ALA A 562 -22.27 -3.26 -19.23
C ALA A 562 -22.12 -3.13 -17.72
N SER A 563 -22.28 -4.26 -17.04
CA SER A 563 -22.18 -4.43 -15.59
C SER A 563 -20.91 -3.84 -14.99
N GLY A 564 -21.05 -3.34 -13.74
CA GLY A 564 -19.96 -2.85 -12.92
C GLY A 564 -19.26 -3.98 -12.14
N TYR A 565 -18.79 -3.67 -10.93
CA TYR A 565 -18.11 -4.60 -10.05
C TYR A 565 -18.98 -5.79 -9.62
N GLY A 566 -20.29 -5.54 -9.45
CA GLY A 566 -21.27 -6.57 -9.06
C GLY A 566 -21.80 -7.39 -10.23
N GLU A 567 -21.25 -7.23 -11.46
CA GLU A 567 -21.77 -7.82 -12.71
C GLU A 567 -23.21 -7.37 -13.06
N PHE A 568 -23.65 -6.20 -12.56
CA PHE A 568 -24.96 -5.63 -12.81
C PHE A 568 -24.93 -4.43 -13.75
N GLU A 569 -25.99 -4.31 -14.55
CA GLU A 569 -26.31 -3.10 -15.30
C GLU A 569 -26.68 -1.97 -14.34
N ILE A 570 -26.42 -0.72 -14.71
CA ILE A 570 -26.91 0.41 -13.93
C ILE A 570 -28.45 0.32 -13.92
N THR A 571 -29.03 0.20 -12.73
CA THR A 571 -30.45 0.43 -12.57
C THR A 571 -30.74 1.85 -13.04
N PRO A 572 -31.69 2.06 -13.99
CA PRO A 572 -32.03 3.42 -14.42
C PRO A 572 -32.34 4.25 -13.18
N LEU A 573 -31.63 5.35 -13.04
CA LEU A 573 -31.85 6.28 -11.93
C LEU A 573 -33.25 6.87 -12.14
N ARG A 574 -34.26 6.29 -11.48
CA ARG A 574 -35.70 6.57 -11.71
C ARG A 574 -36.09 8.06 -11.68
N SER A 575 -35.28 8.89 -11.02
CA SER A 575 -35.52 10.33 -10.92
C SER A 575 -34.87 11.15 -12.03
N CYS A 576 -34.09 10.55 -12.92
CA CYS A 576 -33.31 11.29 -13.90
C CYS A 576 -34.09 11.79 -15.10
N CYS A 577 -35.34 11.36 -15.29
CA CYS A 577 -36.10 11.64 -16.51
C CYS A 577 -37.50 12.20 -16.23
N SER A 578 -37.83 12.60 -15.03
CA SER A 578 -39.11 13.23 -14.70
C SER A 578 -38.91 14.68 -14.27
N GLY A 579 -38.35 15.51 -15.16
CA GLY A 579 -38.67 16.93 -15.17
C GLY A 579 -39.99 17.10 -15.93
N PRO A 580 -40.87 18.06 -15.57
CA PRO A 580 -42.13 18.27 -16.23
C PRO A 580 -41.99 18.58 -17.72
#